data_32c4c5bb7948a5e13ac51e72b517bd8f
#
_entry.id   32c4c5bb7948a5e13ac51e72b517bd8f
#
_cell.length_a   1.000
_cell.length_b   1.000
_cell.length_c   1.000
_cell.angle_alpha   90.00
_cell.angle_beta   90.00
_cell.angle_gamma   90.00
#
_symmetry.space_group_name_H-M   'P 1'
#
loop_
_entity.id
_entity.type
_entity.pdbx_description
1 polymer ?
#
loop_
_entity_poly.entity_id
_entity_poly.type
_entity_poly.pdbx_seq_one_letter_code
_entity_poly.pdbx_strand_id
1 'polypeptide(L)' 'MSLDLHGLTIHQGWAHFNEEVDQAFWRGVRSMRVITGKGLMLHEFPTWASNHPKILRIELNRDGGSFRVWLKKNA' A
#
# COMPACT_ATOMS: atom_id res chain seq x y z
N MET A 1 11.40 -0.19 -2.17
CA MET A 1 10.36 -0.55 -3.15
C MET A 1 9.26 0.50 -3.11
N SER A 2 8.73 0.86 -4.27
CA SER A 2 7.76 1.92 -4.39
C SER A 2 6.65 1.50 -5.35
N LEU A 3 5.41 1.80 -5.00
CA LEU A 3 4.23 1.49 -5.82
C LEU A 3 3.43 2.77 -6.01
N ASP A 4 3.20 3.15 -7.25
CA ASP A 4 2.44 4.35 -7.57
C ASP A 4 1.03 3.99 -8.02
N LEU A 5 0.05 4.37 -7.21
CA LEU A 5 -1.37 4.17 -7.49
C LEU A 5 -2.08 5.46 -7.92
N HIS A 6 -1.36 6.55 -7.93
CA HIS A 6 -1.89 7.86 -8.29
C HIS A 6 -2.43 7.83 -9.71
N GLY A 7 -3.61 8.40 -9.91
CA GLY A 7 -4.26 8.43 -11.22
C GLY A 7 -5.09 7.19 -11.57
N LEU A 8 -5.01 6.12 -10.77
CA LEU A 8 -5.86 4.96 -10.96
C LEU A 8 -7.25 5.17 -10.33
N THR A 9 -8.25 4.45 -10.81
CA THR A 9 -9.53 4.39 -10.11
C THR A 9 -9.33 3.65 -8.78
N ILE A 10 -10.29 3.80 -7.87
CA ILE A 10 -10.25 3.09 -6.57
C ILE A 10 -10.15 1.58 -6.80
N HIS A 11 -10.96 1.04 -7.69
CA HIS A 11 -10.94 -0.39 -7.98
C HIS A 11 -9.60 -0.85 -8.57
N GLN A 12 -9.07 -0.11 -9.53
CA GLN A 12 -7.77 -0.42 -10.14
C GLN A 12 -6.65 -0.34 -9.11
N GLY A 13 -6.67 0.69 -8.28
CA GLY A 13 -5.67 0.88 -7.24
C GLY A 13 -5.69 -0.26 -6.22
N TRP A 14 -6.88 -0.66 -5.79
CA TRP A 14 -7.06 -1.77 -4.85
C TRP A 14 -6.51 -3.08 -5.43
N ALA A 15 -6.88 -3.40 -6.66
CA ALA A 15 -6.43 -4.63 -7.31
C ALA A 15 -4.91 -4.65 -7.50
N HIS A 16 -4.34 -3.54 -7.95
CA HIS A 16 -2.90 -3.42 -8.16
C HIS A 16 -2.13 -3.50 -6.84
N PHE A 17 -2.64 -2.84 -5.81
CA PHE A 17 -2.05 -2.89 -4.48
C PHE A 17 -2.00 -4.33 -3.94
N ASN A 18 -3.11 -5.05 -4.01
CA ASN A 18 -3.16 -6.42 -3.52
C ASN A 18 -2.17 -7.33 -4.25
N GLU A 19 -2.06 -7.20 -5.56
CA GLU A 19 -1.12 -7.99 -6.35
C GLU A 19 0.32 -7.69 -5.96
N GLU A 20 0.67 -6.41 -5.83
CA GLU A 20 2.04 -6.01 -5.49
C GLU A 20 2.41 -6.38 -4.06
N VAL A 21 1.49 -6.23 -3.12
CA VAL A 21 1.73 -6.65 -1.74
C VAL A 21 1.97 -8.14 -1.65
N ASP A 22 1.19 -8.93 -2.38
CA ASP A 22 1.33 -10.37 -2.38
C ASP A 22 2.72 -10.77 -2.89
N GLN A 23 3.15 -10.20 -4.02
CA GLN A 23 4.47 -10.46 -4.58
C GLN A 23 5.59 -10.02 -3.64
N ALA A 24 5.46 -8.82 -3.07
CA ALA A 24 6.45 -8.29 -2.14
C ALA A 24 6.60 -9.17 -0.90
N PHE A 25 5.48 -9.64 -0.36
CA PHE A 25 5.47 -10.54 0.79
C PHE A 25 6.26 -11.82 0.51
N TRP A 26 6.00 -12.45 -0.63
CA TRP A 26 6.68 -13.70 -0.99
C TRP A 26 8.16 -13.50 -1.30
N ARG A 27 8.57 -12.30 -1.68
CA ARG A 27 9.98 -11.95 -1.90
C ARG A 27 10.70 -11.57 -0.61
N GLY A 28 10.02 -11.54 0.51
CA GLY A 28 10.61 -11.14 1.79
C GLY A 28 10.76 -9.65 1.98
N VAL A 29 10.10 -8.82 1.17
CA VAL A 29 10.10 -7.35 1.33
C VAL A 29 9.40 -7.00 2.64
N ARG A 30 10.04 -6.16 3.46
CA ARG A 30 9.50 -5.81 4.77
C ARG A 30 8.80 -4.46 4.79
N SER A 31 9.10 -3.60 3.86
CA SER A 31 8.41 -2.31 3.76
C SER A 31 8.41 -1.82 2.32
N MET A 32 7.41 -0.99 2.00
CA MET A 32 7.29 -0.37 0.69
C MET A 32 6.61 0.98 0.83
N ARG A 33 6.87 1.86 -0.12
CA ARG A 33 6.19 3.15 -0.21
C ARG A 33 5.05 3.02 -1.20
N VAL A 34 3.86 3.45 -0.82
CA VAL A 34 2.69 3.45 -1.72
C VAL A 34 2.23 4.88 -1.94
N ILE A 35 2.25 5.31 -3.18
CA ILE A 35 1.87 6.67 -3.57
C ILE A 35 0.41 6.66 -3.99
N THR A 36 -0.44 7.34 -3.23
CA THR A 36 -1.87 7.41 -3.51
C THR A 36 -2.26 8.73 -4.17
N GLY A 37 -1.41 9.76 -4.05
CA GLY A 37 -1.79 11.11 -4.33
C GLY A 37 -2.62 11.67 -3.18
N LYS A 38 -3.21 12.85 -3.39
CA LYS A 38 -3.94 13.58 -2.33
C LYS A 38 -5.46 13.61 -2.55
N GLY A 39 -5.97 12.77 -3.45
CA GLY A 39 -7.39 12.68 -3.76
C GLY A 39 -8.11 11.62 -2.92
N LEU A 40 -9.17 11.07 -3.50
CA LEU A 40 -10.04 10.11 -2.82
C LEU A 40 -9.28 8.88 -2.33
N MET A 41 -8.31 8.40 -3.10
CA MET A 41 -7.56 7.20 -2.75
C MET A 41 -6.77 7.36 -1.44
N LEU A 42 -6.33 8.58 -1.13
CA LEU A 42 -5.68 8.87 0.15
C LEU A 42 -6.58 8.51 1.33
N HIS A 43 -7.88 8.73 1.19
CA HIS A 43 -8.85 8.44 2.25
C HIS A 43 -9.28 6.98 2.27
N GLU A 44 -9.28 6.31 1.13
CA GLU A 44 -9.71 4.91 1.03
C GLU A 44 -8.60 3.93 1.38
N PHE A 45 -7.36 4.27 1.06
CA PHE A 45 -6.23 3.37 1.21
C PHE A 45 -6.06 2.78 2.62
N PRO A 46 -6.18 3.56 3.71
CA PRO A 46 -6.01 3.00 5.05
C PRO A 46 -6.94 1.82 5.36
N THR A 47 -8.17 1.87 4.85
CA THR A 47 -9.13 0.78 5.04
C THR A 47 -8.65 -0.51 4.38
N TRP A 48 -8.15 -0.43 3.16
CA TRP A 48 -7.65 -1.60 2.45
C TRP A 48 -6.45 -2.21 3.16
N ALA A 49 -5.49 -1.35 3.46
CA ALA A 49 -4.22 -1.78 4.00
C ALA A 49 -4.38 -2.35 5.41
N SER A 50 -5.19 -1.69 6.25
CA SER A 50 -5.39 -2.12 7.63
C SER A 50 -6.08 -3.47 7.72
N ASN A 51 -6.89 -3.83 6.72
CA ASN A 51 -7.60 -5.10 6.68
C ASN A 51 -6.85 -6.19 5.91
N HIS A 52 -5.69 -5.88 5.34
CA HIS A 52 -4.94 -6.84 4.54
C HIS A 52 -4.14 -7.78 5.45
N PRO A 53 -4.28 -9.11 5.30
CA PRO A 53 -3.64 -10.06 6.22
C PRO A 53 -2.11 -10.06 6.19
N LYS A 54 -1.50 -9.57 5.12
CA LYS A 54 -0.03 -9.52 4.98
C LYS A 54 0.58 -8.19 5.42
N ILE A 55 -0.24 -7.24 5.80
CA ILE A 55 0.21 -5.91 6.24
C ILE A 55 0.31 -5.87 7.75
N LEU A 56 1.46 -5.44 8.26
CA LEU A 56 1.68 -5.26 9.68
C LEU A 56 1.13 -3.93 10.17
N ARG A 57 1.49 -2.84 9.49
CA ARG A 57 1.02 -1.49 9.80
C ARG A 57 1.29 -0.54 8.64
N ILE A 58 0.66 0.61 8.67
CA ILE A 58 0.88 1.69 7.71
C ILE A 58 1.10 3.01 8.42
N GLU A 59 1.72 3.94 7.72
CA GLU A 59 2.01 5.27 8.24
C GLU A 59 1.95 6.28 7.09
N LEU A 60 1.23 7.38 7.29
CA LEU A 60 1.20 8.47 6.30
C LEU A 60 2.55 9.17 6.29
N ASN A 61 3.13 9.33 5.12
CA ASN A 61 4.38 10.06 4.96
C ASN A 61 4.16 11.57 5.04
N ARG A 62 5.23 12.32 5.28
CA ARG A 62 5.17 13.77 5.44
C ARG A 62 4.67 14.51 4.21
N ASP A 63 4.84 13.93 3.03
CA ASP A 63 4.37 14.55 1.79
C ASP A 63 2.84 14.59 1.70
N GLY A 64 2.14 13.83 2.55
CA GLY A 64 0.68 13.81 2.59
C GLY A 64 0.02 13.09 1.43
N GLY A 65 0.79 12.49 0.52
CA GLY A 65 0.27 11.79 -0.65
C GLY A 65 0.80 10.38 -0.83
N SER A 66 1.51 9.87 0.17
CA SER A 66 2.03 8.50 0.14
C SER A 66 2.06 7.90 1.54
N PHE A 67 2.16 6.59 1.58
CA PHE A 67 2.22 5.83 2.83
C PHE A 67 3.46 4.95 2.85
N ARG A 68 4.02 4.77 4.04
CA ARG A 68 4.94 3.68 4.31
C ARG A 68 4.12 2.49 4.78
N VAL A 69 4.31 1.35 4.13
CA VAL A 69 3.58 0.12 4.44
C VAL A 69 4.60 -0.92 4.90
N TRP A 70 4.40 -1.47 6.10
CA TRP A 70 5.24 -2.55 6.60
C TRP A 70 4.50 -3.88 6.45
N LEU A 71 5.19 -4.85 5.87
CA LEU A 71 4.66 -6.19 5.66
C LEU A 71 5.04 -7.10 6.82
N LYS A 72 4.18 -8.07 7.07
CA LYS A 72 4.48 -9.13 8.03
C LYS A 72 5.66 -9.96 7.52
N LYS A 73 6.36 -10.58 8.43
CA LYS A 73 7.46 -11.45 8.08
C LYS A 73 6.94 -12.70 7.37
N ASN A 74 7.53 -13.01 6.23
CA ASN A 74 7.29 -14.25 5.52
C ASN A 74 8.24 -15.30 6.10
N ALA A 75 7.75 -16.07 7.03
CA ALA A 75 8.56 -17.07 7.73
C ALA A 75 8.30 -18.45 7.17
#